data_957d2f762ba4581c34a91de37cfd8cb3
#
_entry.id   957d2f762ba4581c34a91de37cfd8cb3
#
_cell.length_a   1.000
_cell.length_b   1.000
_cell.length_c   1.000
_cell.angle_alpha   90.00
_cell.angle_beta   90.00
_cell.angle_gamma   90.00
#
_symmetry.space_group_name_H-M   'P 1'
#
loop_
_entity.id
_entity.type
_entity.pdbx_description
1 polymer ?
#
loop_
_entity_poly.entity_id
_entity_poly.type
_entity_poly.pdbx_seq_one_letter_code
_entity_poly.pdbx_strand_id
1 'polypeptide(L)'
;GGELISISKELAHVQAYVNIMNYRFSHKICFTTDISKELLSYEILKIILQPLVENSIRHGFGLDNSSSYLDLPSIKIEGYRDDPWLYLRVIDNGAGIDIERATQILHTGTDGQKHVGLNNVYQRLVFFYGETAKITFSSIPYYENIVQIRIPFIYPIPDFEEEHH
;
A
#
# COMPACT_ATOMS: atom_id res chain seq x y z
N GLY A 1 2.73 -7.48 20.41
CA GLY A 1 1.89 -7.53 19.76
C GLY A 1 1.40 -7.88 18.39
N GLY A 2 0.09 -8.07 18.25
CA GLY A 2 -0.54 -8.48 16.99
C GLY A 2 -0.73 -7.37 15.96
N GLU A 3 -0.26 -6.14 16.19
CA GLU A 3 -0.52 -5.01 15.31
C GLU A 3 0.58 -4.79 14.26
N LEU A 4 1.79 -5.25 14.51
CA LEU A 4 2.93 -5.14 13.63
C LEU A 4 3.24 -6.48 12.97
N ILE A 5 3.58 -6.43 11.68
CA ILE A 5 4.11 -7.57 10.94
C ILE A 5 5.26 -7.12 10.06
N SER A 6 6.13 -8.05 9.69
CA SER A 6 7.21 -7.74 8.75
C SER A 6 6.66 -7.31 7.38
N ILE A 7 7.38 -6.46 6.70
CA ILE A 7 7.04 -6.10 5.30
C ILE A 7 6.96 -7.36 4.44
N SER A 8 7.88 -8.31 4.62
CA SER A 8 7.84 -9.59 3.92
C SER A 8 6.50 -10.32 4.10
N LYS A 9 5.96 -10.33 5.31
CA LYS A 9 4.70 -11.00 5.61
C LYS A 9 3.50 -10.26 5.02
N GLU A 10 3.50 -8.93 5.09
CA GLU A 10 2.47 -8.11 4.43
C GLU A 10 2.48 -8.35 2.91
N LEU A 11 3.66 -8.40 2.28
CA LEU A 11 3.78 -8.71 0.85
C LEU A 11 3.26 -10.10 0.49
N ALA A 12 3.48 -11.09 1.36
CA ALA A 12 2.94 -12.43 1.15
C ALA A 12 1.40 -12.43 1.17
N HIS A 13 0.78 -11.66 2.04
CA HIS A 13 -0.67 -11.49 2.08
C HIS A 13 -1.19 -10.81 0.80
N VAL A 14 -0.50 -9.78 0.32
CA VAL A 14 -0.85 -9.10 -0.93
C VAL A 14 -0.72 -10.05 -2.12
N GLN A 15 0.36 -10.82 -2.19
CA GLN A 15 0.56 -11.80 -3.26
C GLN A 15 -0.57 -12.84 -3.28
N ALA A 16 -0.96 -13.34 -2.12
CA ALA A 16 -2.07 -14.29 -2.00
C ALA A 16 -3.39 -13.68 -2.51
N TYR A 17 -3.65 -12.43 -2.17
CA TYR A 17 -4.83 -11.71 -2.66
C TYR A 17 -4.81 -11.56 -4.19
N VAL A 18 -3.69 -11.14 -4.76
CA VAL A 18 -3.55 -11.00 -6.23
C VAL A 18 -3.73 -12.34 -6.92
N ASN A 19 -3.19 -13.41 -6.38
CA ASN A 19 -3.35 -14.76 -6.93
C ASN A 19 -4.83 -15.18 -6.96
N ILE A 20 -5.58 -14.89 -5.90
CA ILE A 20 -7.01 -15.17 -5.84
C ILE A 20 -7.77 -14.35 -6.90
N MET A 21 -7.44 -13.08 -7.05
CA MET A 21 -8.07 -12.23 -8.06
C MET A 21 -7.76 -12.69 -9.48
N ASN A 22 -6.54 -13.08 -9.75
CA ASN A 22 -6.16 -13.63 -11.06
C ASN A 22 -6.91 -14.92 -11.39
N TYR A 23 -7.08 -15.78 -10.41
CA TYR A 23 -7.85 -17.01 -10.59
C TYR A 23 -9.35 -16.72 -10.78
N ARG A 24 -9.92 -15.91 -9.90
CA ARG A 24 -11.38 -15.66 -9.87
C ARG A 24 -11.89 -14.91 -11.08
N PHE A 25 -11.16 -13.93 -11.57
CA PHE A 25 -11.60 -13.04 -12.65
C PHE A 25 -10.89 -13.29 -13.98
N SER A 26 -10.10 -14.35 -14.08
CA SER A 26 -9.29 -14.63 -15.28
C SER A 26 -8.40 -13.44 -15.70
N HIS A 27 -8.07 -12.58 -14.76
CA HIS A 27 -7.11 -11.51 -14.98
C HIS A 27 -5.67 -12.03 -14.85
N LYS A 28 -4.78 -11.39 -15.60
CA LYS A 28 -3.34 -11.67 -15.51
C LYS A 28 -2.62 -10.42 -15.00
N ILE A 29 -2.92 -10.05 -13.77
CA ILE A 29 -2.22 -8.94 -13.12
C ILE A 29 -0.78 -9.38 -12.88
N CYS A 30 0.16 -8.64 -13.46
CA CYS A 30 1.58 -8.79 -13.17
C CYS A 30 1.88 -8.07 -11.86
N PHE A 31 2.20 -8.83 -10.83
CA PHE A 31 2.54 -8.29 -9.52
C PHE A 31 4.04 -8.42 -9.27
N THR A 32 4.69 -7.29 -8.98
CA THR A 32 6.13 -7.24 -8.69
C THR A 32 6.41 -6.42 -7.44
N THR A 33 7.56 -6.65 -6.84
CA THR A 33 8.04 -5.88 -5.67
C THR A 33 9.46 -5.41 -5.91
N ASP A 34 9.75 -4.20 -5.40
CA ASP A 34 11.08 -3.60 -5.41
C ASP A 34 11.33 -2.97 -4.04
N ILE A 35 11.77 -3.82 -3.11
CA ILE A 35 12.04 -3.45 -1.73
C ILE A 35 13.41 -3.99 -1.37
N SER A 36 14.27 -3.13 -0.82
CA SER A 36 15.59 -3.56 -0.39
C SER A 36 15.49 -4.66 0.67
N LYS A 37 16.45 -5.58 0.62
CA LYS A 37 16.43 -6.81 1.41
C LYS A 37 16.39 -6.53 2.92
N GLU A 38 17.05 -5.46 3.35
CA GLU A 38 17.11 -5.05 4.75
C GLU A 38 15.76 -4.61 5.31
N LEU A 39 14.86 -4.11 4.44
CA LEU A 39 13.53 -3.66 4.84
C LEU A 39 12.52 -4.80 4.96
N LEU A 40 12.78 -5.96 4.38
CA LEU A 40 11.83 -7.07 4.38
C LEU A 40 11.50 -7.60 5.78
N SER A 41 12.44 -7.52 6.69
CA SER A 41 12.26 -7.92 8.10
C SER A 41 11.74 -6.79 9.00
N TYR A 42 11.70 -5.55 8.50
CA TYR A 42 11.20 -4.41 9.26
C TYR A 42 9.70 -4.54 9.50
N GLU A 43 9.28 -4.28 10.72
CA GLU A 43 7.87 -4.41 11.11
C GLU A 43 7.11 -3.11 10.89
N ILE A 44 5.95 -3.25 10.25
CA ILE A 44 5.02 -2.16 9.97
C ILE A 44 3.62 -2.53 10.50
N LEU A 45 2.78 -1.53 10.64
CA LEU A 45 1.37 -1.74 10.94
C LEU A 45 0.77 -2.68 9.89
N LYS A 46 0.10 -3.74 10.35
CA LYS A 46 -0.46 -4.76 9.45
C LYS A 46 -1.63 -4.22 8.63
N ILE A 47 -1.84 -4.80 7.48
CA ILE A 47 -2.99 -4.54 6.59
C ILE A 47 -3.07 -3.06 6.21
N ILE A 48 -1.96 -2.51 5.73
CA ILE A 48 -1.91 -1.14 5.17
C ILE A 48 -1.67 -1.16 3.65
N LEU A 49 -0.96 -2.15 3.13
CA LEU A 49 -0.72 -2.26 1.69
C LEU A 49 -1.85 -2.99 0.96
N GLN A 50 -2.40 -4.04 1.55
CA GLN A 50 -3.46 -4.83 0.93
C GLN A 50 -4.67 -3.99 0.52
N PRO A 51 -5.23 -3.09 1.35
CA PRO A 51 -6.34 -2.24 0.94
C PRO A 51 -6.01 -1.32 -0.25
N LEU A 52 -4.77 -0.86 -0.36
CA LEU A 52 -4.33 -0.04 -1.49
C LEU A 52 -4.25 -0.86 -2.78
N VAL A 53 -3.79 -2.10 -2.71
CA VAL A 53 -3.80 -3.03 -3.84
C VAL A 53 -5.24 -3.40 -4.23
N GLU A 54 -6.11 -3.63 -3.26
CA GLU A 54 -7.53 -3.85 -3.53
C GLU A 54 -8.16 -2.68 -4.30
N ASN A 55 -7.85 -1.45 -3.91
CA ASN A 55 -8.30 -0.27 -4.62
C ASN A 55 -7.77 -0.20 -6.05
N SER A 56 -6.50 -0.49 -6.28
CA SER A 56 -5.92 -0.56 -7.62
C SER A 56 -6.66 -1.56 -8.51
N ILE A 57 -6.95 -2.74 -7.99
CA ILE A 57 -7.66 -3.78 -8.75
C ILE A 57 -9.10 -3.37 -9.02
N ARG A 58 -9.80 -2.88 -8.02
CA ARG A 58 -11.23 -2.57 -8.11
C ARG A 58 -11.51 -1.33 -8.96
N HIS A 59 -10.73 -0.27 -8.76
CA HIS A 59 -10.96 1.02 -9.40
C HIS A 59 -10.04 1.28 -10.59
N GLY A 60 -8.82 0.75 -10.54
CA GLY A 60 -7.82 0.95 -11.59
C GLY A 60 -8.07 0.08 -12.81
N PHE A 61 -8.46 -1.18 -12.63
CA PHE A 61 -8.59 -2.15 -13.71
C PHE A 61 -10.02 -2.46 -14.11
N GLY A 62 -11.03 -1.93 -13.40
CA GLY A 62 -12.42 -2.11 -13.74
C GLY A 62 -12.84 -3.59 -13.71
N LEU A 63 -13.03 -4.17 -12.55
CA LEU A 63 -13.40 -5.57 -12.39
C LEU A 63 -14.73 -5.96 -13.05
N ASP A 64 -15.57 -4.98 -13.38
CA ASP A 64 -16.96 -5.22 -13.78
C ASP A 64 -17.14 -5.41 -15.26
N ASN A 65 -16.15 -5.13 -16.10
CA ASN A 65 -16.36 -5.13 -17.53
C ASN A 65 -15.17 -5.60 -18.36
N SER A 66 -15.49 -6.48 -19.20
CA SER A 66 -14.89 -7.02 -20.40
C SER A 66 -14.15 -6.05 -21.35
N SER A 67 -14.03 -4.79 -21.06
CA SER A 67 -13.29 -3.83 -21.86
C SER A 67 -12.15 -3.22 -21.07
N SER A 68 -11.24 -4.08 -20.64
CA SER A 68 -9.96 -3.54 -20.18
C SER A 68 -9.20 -3.04 -21.40
N TYR A 69 -9.01 -1.76 -21.48
CA TYR A 69 -8.06 -1.13 -22.40
C TYR A 69 -6.60 -1.50 -22.09
N LEU A 70 -6.41 -2.35 -21.10
CA LEU A 70 -5.11 -2.76 -20.61
C LEU A 70 -4.83 -4.19 -21.05
N ASP A 71 -3.89 -4.34 -21.97
CA ASP A 71 -3.41 -5.66 -22.38
C ASP A 71 -2.68 -6.38 -21.24
N LEU A 72 -2.00 -5.64 -20.36
CA LEU A 72 -1.24 -6.18 -19.23
C LEU A 72 -1.39 -5.29 -17.99
N PRO A 73 -2.41 -5.54 -17.14
CA PRO A 73 -2.51 -4.84 -15.87
C PRO A 73 -1.32 -5.19 -14.96
N SER A 74 -0.72 -4.18 -14.36
CA SER A 74 0.44 -4.36 -13.48
C SER A 74 0.27 -3.61 -12.17
N ILE A 75 0.76 -4.23 -11.11
CA ILE A 75 0.91 -3.60 -9.79
C ILE A 75 2.33 -3.86 -9.32
N LYS A 76 3.00 -2.80 -8.88
CA LYS A 76 4.31 -2.87 -8.26
C LYS A 76 4.26 -2.24 -6.88
N ILE A 77 4.86 -2.89 -5.90
CA ILE A 77 5.10 -2.30 -4.59
C ILE A 77 6.58 -1.98 -4.47
N GLU A 78 6.86 -0.70 -4.23
CA GLU A 78 8.19 -0.22 -3.90
C GLU A 78 8.27 0.15 -2.42
N GLY A 79 9.43 -0.07 -1.83
CA GLY A 79 9.74 0.39 -0.48
C GLY A 79 11.18 0.86 -0.41
N TYR A 80 11.38 2.04 0.15
CA TYR A 80 12.72 2.58 0.36
C TYR A 80 12.76 3.44 1.62
N ARG A 81 13.94 3.54 2.16
CA ARG A 81 14.24 4.34 3.33
C ARG A 81 14.95 5.61 2.93
N ASP A 82 14.45 6.72 3.43
CA ASP A 82 15.09 8.03 3.34
C ASP A 82 14.92 8.71 4.70
N ASP A 83 15.92 8.52 5.56
CA ASP A 83 15.83 8.89 6.97
C ASP A 83 15.34 10.32 7.18
N PRO A 84 14.44 10.55 8.10
CA PRO A 84 13.90 9.61 9.11
C PRO A 84 12.64 8.85 8.66
N TRP A 85 12.44 8.67 7.35
CA TRP A 85 11.20 8.15 6.78
C TRP A 85 11.37 6.81 6.11
N LEU A 86 10.29 6.03 6.16
CA LEU A 86 10.06 4.88 5.30
C LEU A 86 8.95 5.23 4.31
N TYR A 87 9.21 4.99 3.04
CA TYR A 87 8.25 5.16 1.95
C TYR A 87 7.82 3.80 1.41
N LEU A 88 6.51 3.60 1.33
CA LEU A 88 5.90 2.44 0.70
C LEU A 88 4.96 2.93 -0.40
N ARG A 89 5.13 2.42 -1.61
CA ARG A 89 4.43 2.90 -2.80
C ARG A 89 3.71 1.75 -3.48
N VAL A 90 2.43 1.92 -3.76
CA VAL A 90 1.66 1.02 -4.61
C VAL A 90 1.49 1.71 -5.96
N ILE A 91 2.02 1.10 -7.00
CA ILE A 91 2.10 1.66 -8.35
C ILE A 91 1.31 0.77 -9.28
N ASP A 92 0.34 1.33 -10.01
CA ASP A 92 -0.44 0.61 -11.00
C ASP A 92 -0.49 1.37 -12.34
N ASN A 93 -0.89 0.67 -13.39
CA ASN A 93 -1.11 1.24 -14.72
C ASN A 93 -2.59 1.32 -15.11
N GLY A 94 -3.47 1.42 -14.12
CA GLY A 94 -4.91 1.48 -14.34
C GLY A 94 -5.43 2.84 -14.80
N ALA A 95 -6.73 3.00 -14.72
CA ALA A 95 -7.48 4.14 -15.26
C ALA A 95 -7.13 5.50 -14.65
N GLY A 96 -6.47 5.50 -13.50
CA GLY A 96 -6.04 6.73 -12.84
C GLY A 96 -6.75 6.99 -11.51
N ILE A 97 -6.23 7.99 -10.82
CA ILE A 97 -6.71 8.43 -9.51
C ILE A 97 -7.23 9.86 -9.65
N ASP A 98 -8.46 10.08 -9.19
CA ASP A 98 -8.94 11.44 -8.93
C ASP A 98 -8.31 11.92 -7.61
N ILE A 99 -7.20 12.65 -7.73
CA ILE A 99 -6.36 13.03 -6.58
C ILE A 99 -7.11 13.95 -5.62
N GLU A 100 -7.87 14.90 -6.12
CA GLU A 100 -8.65 15.82 -5.27
C GLU A 100 -9.67 15.04 -4.43
N ARG A 101 -10.41 14.15 -5.07
CA ARG A 101 -11.40 13.31 -4.39
C ARG A 101 -10.75 12.33 -3.41
N ALA A 102 -9.66 11.67 -3.80
CA ALA A 102 -8.93 10.77 -2.92
C ALA A 102 -8.41 11.49 -1.68
N THR A 103 -7.88 12.69 -1.84
CA THR A 103 -7.39 13.52 -0.73
C THR A 103 -8.54 13.93 0.20
N GLN A 104 -9.69 14.30 -0.34
CA GLN A 104 -10.88 14.59 0.47
C GLN A 104 -11.32 13.38 1.29
N ILE A 105 -11.35 12.20 0.67
CA ILE A 105 -11.75 10.96 1.34
C ILE A 105 -10.83 10.63 2.52
N LEU A 106 -9.54 10.86 2.39
CA LEU A 106 -8.62 10.68 3.51
C LEU A 106 -9.02 11.49 4.73
N HIS A 107 -9.44 12.72 4.54
CA HIS A 107 -9.68 13.66 5.64
C HIS A 107 -11.14 13.66 6.14
N THR A 108 -12.10 13.42 5.28
CA THR A 108 -13.53 13.54 5.62
C THR A 108 -14.24 12.21 5.83
N GLY A 109 -13.63 11.13 5.42
CA GLY A 109 -14.05 9.77 5.75
C GLY A 109 -15.10 9.14 4.85
N THR A 110 -15.87 9.88 4.09
CA THR A 110 -16.90 9.23 3.29
C THR A 110 -17.27 10.00 2.03
N ASP A 111 -17.25 9.28 0.94
CA ASP A 111 -18.03 9.52 -0.26
C ASP A 111 -18.91 8.28 -0.51
N GLY A 112 -19.87 8.04 0.40
CA GLY A 112 -20.59 6.79 0.36
C GLY A 112 -19.68 5.58 0.61
N GLN A 113 -20.07 4.39 0.23
CA GLN A 113 -19.36 3.15 0.56
C GLN A 113 -18.12 2.85 -0.29
N LYS A 114 -17.72 3.72 -1.22
CA LYS A 114 -16.73 3.35 -2.26
C LYS A 114 -15.27 3.39 -1.85
N HIS A 115 -14.91 4.11 -0.77
CA HIS A 115 -13.51 4.34 -0.40
C HIS A 115 -13.23 4.17 1.11
N VAL A 116 -14.02 3.37 1.78
CA VAL A 116 -13.90 3.11 3.23
C VAL A 116 -12.51 2.58 3.57
N GLY A 117 -11.90 1.77 2.71
CA GLY A 117 -10.59 1.19 2.95
C GLY A 117 -9.47 2.22 3.04
N LEU A 118 -9.46 3.23 2.17
CA LEU A 118 -8.41 4.25 2.14
C LEU A 118 -8.43 5.13 3.40
N ASN A 119 -9.62 5.62 3.78
CA ASN A 119 -9.79 6.39 5.01
C ASN A 119 -9.41 5.57 6.25
N ASN A 120 -9.82 4.31 6.30
CA ASN A 120 -9.48 3.41 7.39
C ASN A 120 -7.97 3.23 7.54
N VAL A 121 -7.26 3.01 6.45
CA VAL A 121 -5.78 2.91 6.46
C VAL A 121 -5.17 4.21 6.98
N TYR A 122 -5.61 5.36 6.49
CA TYR A 122 -5.08 6.66 6.91
C TYR A 122 -5.29 6.91 8.40
N GLN A 123 -6.49 6.66 8.91
CA GLN A 123 -6.79 6.83 10.33
C GLN A 123 -5.94 5.91 11.21
N ARG A 124 -5.76 4.66 10.80
CA ARG A 124 -4.91 3.69 11.52
C ARG A 124 -3.45 4.12 11.52
N LEU A 125 -2.95 4.63 10.39
CA LEU A 125 -1.58 5.15 10.29
C LEU A 125 -1.36 6.34 11.22
N VAL A 126 -2.27 7.31 11.21
CA VAL A 126 -2.17 8.49 12.08
C VAL A 126 -2.28 8.11 13.55
N PHE A 127 -3.18 7.21 13.88
CA PHE A 127 -3.35 6.74 15.26
C PHE A 127 -2.08 6.05 15.78
N PHE A 128 -1.45 5.22 14.95
CA PHE A 128 -0.28 4.45 15.36
C PHE A 128 1.04 5.23 15.25
N TYR A 129 1.24 5.93 14.13
CA TYR A 129 2.50 6.63 13.83
C TYR A 129 2.46 8.14 14.13
N GLY A 130 1.30 8.70 14.42
CA GLY A 130 1.12 10.12 14.65
C GLY A 130 0.86 10.91 13.37
N GLU A 131 0.74 12.23 13.51
CA GLU A 131 0.37 13.14 12.42
C GLU A 131 1.41 13.26 11.31
N THR A 132 2.62 12.76 11.53
CA THR A 132 3.68 12.75 10.53
C THR A 132 3.47 11.67 9.47
N ALA A 133 2.63 10.67 9.75
CA ALA A 133 2.22 9.70 8.74
C ALA A 133 1.41 10.39 7.64
N LYS A 134 1.73 10.11 6.39
CA LYS A 134 1.08 10.72 5.23
C LYS A 134 0.75 9.69 4.16
N ILE A 135 -0.37 9.93 3.47
CA ILE A 135 -0.69 9.28 2.21
C ILE A 135 -0.77 10.35 1.14
N THR A 136 -0.05 10.17 0.05
CA THR A 136 -0.04 11.07 -1.10
C THR A 136 -0.30 10.32 -2.38
N PHE A 137 -0.76 11.02 -3.42
CA PHE A 137 -1.17 10.45 -4.69
C PHE A 137 -0.47 11.14 -5.86
N SER A 138 -0.19 10.36 -6.90
CA SER A 138 0.26 10.83 -8.20
C SER A 138 -0.43 10.00 -9.27
N SER A 139 -0.81 10.59 -10.38
CA SER A 139 -1.58 9.86 -11.40
C SER A 139 -1.24 10.34 -12.81
N ILE A 140 -0.79 9.40 -13.63
CA ILE A 140 -0.76 9.49 -15.09
C ILE A 140 -1.58 8.30 -15.58
N PRO A 141 -2.86 8.52 -15.94
CA PRO A 141 -3.77 7.44 -16.29
C PRO A 141 -3.20 6.49 -17.34
N TYR A 142 -3.38 5.19 -17.11
CA TYR A 142 -2.90 4.11 -17.97
C TYR A 142 -1.38 4.00 -18.11
N TYR A 143 -0.63 4.77 -17.34
CA TYR A 143 0.83 4.73 -17.34
C TYR A 143 1.38 4.47 -15.94
N GLU A 144 1.17 5.38 -15.00
CA GLU A 144 1.72 5.25 -13.66
C GLU A 144 0.86 6.00 -12.64
N ASN A 145 0.13 5.26 -11.82
CA ASN A 145 -0.64 5.81 -10.72
C ASN A 145 0.00 5.34 -9.41
N ILE A 146 0.26 6.25 -8.50
CA ILE A 146 1.00 5.97 -7.28
C ILE A 146 0.20 6.41 -6.07
N VAL A 147 0.01 5.48 -5.13
CA VAL A 147 -0.38 5.79 -3.75
C VAL A 147 0.85 5.57 -2.88
N GLN A 148 1.30 6.63 -2.22
CA GLN A 148 2.49 6.60 -1.38
C GLN A 148 2.14 6.75 0.09
N ILE A 149 2.63 5.85 0.91
CA ILE A 149 2.62 5.94 2.37
C ILE A 149 4.00 6.40 2.82
N ARG A 150 4.03 7.42 3.68
CA ARG A 150 5.23 7.84 4.40
C ARG A 150 4.99 7.67 5.89
N ILE A 151 5.85 6.91 6.54
CA ILE A 151 5.83 6.69 7.99
C ILE A 151 7.23 6.89 8.57
N PRO A 152 7.33 7.22 9.86
CA PRO A 152 8.63 7.29 10.52
C PRO A 152 9.34 5.93 10.46
N PHE A 153 10.62 5.97 10.14
CA PHE A 153 11.48 4.80 10.26
C PHE A 153 12.15 4.81 11.63
N ILE A 154 11.80 3.82 12.44
CA ILE A 154 12.30 3.71 13.81
C ILE A 154 13.34 2.60 13.84
N TYR A 155 14.59 2.98 14.14
CA TYR A 155 15.63 1.98 14.39
C TYR A 155 15.30 1.19 15.65
N PRO A 156 15.45 -0.14 15.61
CA PRO A 156 15.44 -0.89 16.85
C PRO A 156 16.57 -0.35 17.74
N ILE A 157 16.22 0.03 18.97
CA ILE A 157 17.22 0.37 19.99
C ILE A 157 18.00 -0.91 20.23
N PRO A 158 19.34 -0.91 20.07
CA PRO A 158 20.13 -2.08 20.45
C PRO A 158 19.83 -2.37 21.92
N ASP A 159 19.47 -3.60 22.24
CA ASP A 159 19.43 -4.05 23.61
C ASP A 159 20.82 -3.81 24.19
N PHE A 160 20.94 -2.85 25.08
CA PHE A 160 22.11 -2.78 25.91
C PHE A 160 22.01 -4.01 26.79
N GLU A 161 22.78 -5.06 26.45
CA GLU A 161 23.10 -6.08 27.42
C GLU A 161 23.75 -5.33 28.57
N GLU A 162 23.00 -5.19 29.66
CA GLU A 162 23.61 -4.83 30.94
C GLU A 162 24.63 -5.93 31.25
N GLU A 163 25.87 -5.66 30.96
CA GLU A 163 26.95 -6.46 31.52
C GLU A 163 26.86 -6.34 33.04
N HIS A 164 26.16 -7.29 33.64
CA HIS A 164 26.24 -7.51 35.05
C HIS A 164 27.62 -8.06 35.35
N HIS A 165 28.47 -7.18 35.81
CA HIS A 165 29.71 -7.57 36.50
C HIS A 165 29.41 -7.92 37.95
#